data_94c9d9be79cbe7ced53d978d285fd076
#
_entry.id   94c9d9be79cbe7ced53d978d285fd076
#
_cell.length_a   1.000
_cell.length_b   1.000
_cell.length_c   1.000
_cell.angle_alpha   90.00
_cell.angle_beta   90.00
_cell.angle_gamma   90.00
#
_symmetry.space_group_name_H-M   'P 1'
#
loop_
_entity.id
_entity.type
_entity.pdbx_description
1 polymer ?
#
loop_
_entity_poly.entity_id
_entity_poly.type
_entity_poly.pdbx_seq_one_letter_code
_entity_poly.pdbx_strand_id
1 'polypeptide(L)'
;MENIRKACLRISAETQDVMRGTATSLMESSFTVEPAAMLAKCKVMETTAEQLKTQKNTFQTQMDNTKGYWQGSDQEAFERDVAKLVEAADIQIQNILVRVAQVSDAMQRYQQFQDAAVQICQDNT
;
A
#
# COMPACT_ATOMS: atom_id res chain seq x y z
N MET A 1 -6.60 -40.90 2.39
CA MET A 1 -6.05 -40.17 1.23
C MET A 1 -7.13 -39.89 0.20
N GLU A 2 -7.89 -40.87 -0.25
CA GLU A 2 -8.97 -40.63 -1.20
C GLU A 2 -10.06 -39.71 -0.68
N ASN A 3 -10.41 -39.81 0.61
CA ASN A 3 -11.40 -38.94 1.22
C ASN A 3 -10.97 -37.48 1.26
N ILE A 4 -9.68 -37.25 1.55
CA ILE A 4 -9.10 -35.91 1.56
C ILE A 4 -9.05 -35.35 0.14
N ARG A 5 -8.65 -36.18 -0.81
CA ARG A 5 -8.63 -35.80 -2.23
C ARG A 5 -10.01 -35.42 -2.73
N LYS A 6 -11.03 -36.25 -2.41
CA LYS A 6 -12.42 -35.96 -2.77
C LYS A 6 -12.91 -34.69 -2.08
N ALA A 7 -12.55 -34.50 -0.81
CA ALA A 7 -12.89 -33.29 -0.08
C ALA A 7 -12.24 -32.06 -0.71
N CYS A 8 -10.97 -32.16 -1.09
CA CYS A 8 -10.25 -31.09 -1.76
C CYS A 8 -10.87 -30.78 -3.12
N LEU A 9 -11.20 -31.81 -3.91
CA LEU A 9 -11.86 -31.63 -5.21
C LEU A 9 -13.25 -31.03 -5.06
N ARG A 10 -13.99 -31.44 -4.01
CA ARG A 10 -15.33 -30.92 -3.74
C ARG A 10 -15.24 -29.45 -3.30
N ILE A 11 -14.36 -29.14 -2.37
CA ILE A 11 -14.08 -27.78 -1.96
C ILE A 11 -13.62 -26.96 -3.15
N SER A 12 -12.73 -27.53 -3.96
CA SER A 12 -12.25 -26.87 -5.16
C SER A 12 -13.39 -26.57 -6.14
N ALA A 13 -14.33 -27.51 -6.34
CA ALA A 13 -15.47 -27.31 -7.23
C ALA A 13 -16.42 -26.24 -6.68
N GLU A 14 -16.78 -26.34 -5.39
CA GLU A 14 -17.63 -25.34 -4.73
C GLU A 14 -16.94 -23.98 -4.68
N THR A 15 -15.64 -23.97 -4.33
CA THR A 15 -14.83 -22.76 -4.32
C THR A 15 -14.69 -22.19 -5.72
N GLN A 16 -14.50 -23.04 -6.73
CA GLN A 16 -14.45 -22.59 -8.13
C GLN A 16 -15.77 -21.96 -8.56
N ASP A 17 -16.92 -22.51 -8.14
CA ASP A 17 -18.22 -21.93 -8.48
C ASP A 17 -18.39 -20.56 -7.79
N VAL A 18 -18.04 -20.47 -6.51
CA VAL A 18 -18.07 -19.21 -5.76
C VAL A 18 -17.06 -18.23 -6.35
N MET A 19 -15.84 -18.68 -6.61
CA MET A 19 -14.79 -17.85 -7.19
C MET A 19 -15.13 -17.43 -8.62
N ARG A 20 -15.77 -18.30 -9.38
CA ARG A 20 -16.21 -17.98 -10.75
C ARG A 20 -17.30 -16.92 -10.72
N GLY A 21 -18.26 -17.03 -9.80
CA GLY A 21 -19.27 -16.01 -9.58
C GLY A 21 -18.66 -14.70 -9.12
N THR A 22 -17.74 -14.76 -8.16
CA THR A 22 -17.00 -13.58 -7.66
C THR A 22 -16.10 -13.00 -8.74
N ALA A 23 -15.37 -13.85 -9.47
CA ALA A 23 -14.50 -13.42 -10.55
C ALA A 23 -15.29 -12.76 -11.68
N THR A 24 -16.45 -13.34 -12.04
CA THR A 24 -17.35 -12.75 -13.04
C THR A 24 -17.84 -11.39 -12.59
N SER A 25 -18.26 -11.29 -11.32
CA SER A 25 -18.67 -10.03 -10.73
C SER A 25 -17.54 -9.00 -10.70
N LEU A 26 -16.34 -9.41 -10.34
CA LEU A 26 -15.14 -8.54 -10.34
C LEU A 26 -14.75 -8.15 -11.75
N MET A 27 -14.84 -9.06 -12.70
CA MET A 27 -14.56 -8.75 -14.12
C MET A 27 -15.59 -7.78 -14.68
N GLU A 28 -16.85 -7.94 -14.32
CA GLU A 28 -17.92 -7.01 -14.72
C GLU A 28 -17.66 -5.61 -14.12
N SER A 29 -17.09 -5.55 -12.92
CA SER A 29 -16.68 -4.28 -12.30
C SER A 29 -15.32 -3.80 -12.78
N SER A 30 -14.68 -4.49 -13.71
CA SER A 30 -13.34 -4.19 -14.23
C SER A 30 -12.26 -4.23 -13.14
N PHE A 31 -12.46 -5.06 -12.12
CA PHE A 31 -11.53 -5.18 -10.99
C PHE A 31 -10.74 -6.48 -11.10
N THR A 32 -9.41 -6.34 -11.20
CA THR A 32 -8.48 -7.47 -11.21
C THR A 32 -7.46 -7.28 -10.09
N VAL A 33 -7.21 -8.32 -9.30
CA VAL A 33 -6.21 -8.27 -8.23
C VAL A 33 -5.02 -9.14 -8.61
N GLU A 34 -3.86 -8.50 -8.73
CA GLU A 34 -2.58 -9.17 -8.93
C GLU A 34 -1.67 -8.85 -7.75
N PRO A 35 -1.61 -9.72 -6.72
CA PRO A 35 -0.91 -9.39 -5.48
C PRO A 35 0.57 -9.04 -5.68
N ALA A 36 1.30 -9.80 -6.50
CA ALA A 36 2.71 -9.56 -6.73
C ALA A 36 2.96 -8.20 -7.38
N ALA A 37 2.15 -7.85 -8.39
CA ALA A 37 2.24 -6.56 -9.07
C ALA A 37 1.88 -5.42 -8.12
N MET A 38 0.84 -5.59 -7.30
CA MET A 38 0.43 -4.59 -6.31
C MET A 38 1.50 -4.39 -5.24
N LEU A 39 2.13 -5.46 -4.77
CA LEU A 39 3.22 -5.38 -3.80
C LEU A 39 4.41 -4.59 -4.37
N ALA A 40 4.75 -4.83 -5.64
CA ALA A 40 5.81 -4.07 -6.31
C ALA A 40 5.47 -2.59 -6.39
N LYS A 41 4.20 -2.25 -6.71
CA LYS A 41 3.73 -0.86 -6.74
C LYS A 41 3.74 -0.22 -5.34
N CYS A 42 3.36 -0.98 -4.31
CA CYS A 42 3.44 -0.51 -2.93
C CYS A 42 4.88 -0.14 -2.55
N LYS A 43 5.84 -0.94 -2.97
CA LYS A 43 7.26 -0.66 -2.71
C LYS A 43 7.71 0.64 -3.39
N VAL A 44 7.29 0.87 -4.63
CA VAL A 44 7.58 2.10 -5.36
C VAL A 44 6.94 3.30 -4.65
N MET A 45 5.69 3.19 -4.23
CA MET A 45 5.00 4.26 -3.51
C MET A 45 5.66 4.57 -2.16
N GLU A 46 6.09 3.54 -1.43
CA GLU A 46 6.84 3.71 -0.18
C GLU A 46 8.14 4.48 -0.42
N THR A 47 8.91 4.06 -1.43
CA THR A 47 10.15 4.75 -1.81
C THR A 47 9.90 6.21 -2.18
N THR A 48 8.86 6.47 -2.95
CA THR A 48 8.48 7.84 -3.34
C THR A 48 8.11 8.67 -2.12
N ALA A 49 7.36 8.12 -1.18
CA ALA A 49 6.99 8.80 0.06
C ALA A 49 8.23 9.13 0.91
N GLU A 50 9.20 8.21 0.98
CA GLU A 50 10.47 8.45 1.69
C GLU A 50 11.29 9.54 0.99
N GLN A 51 11.29 9.60 -0.33
CA GLN A 51 11.93 10.65 -1.10
C GLN A 51 11.27 12.02 -0.84
N LEU A 52 9.95 12.06 -0.77
CA LEU A 52 9.20 13.27 -0.42
C LEU A 52 9.57 13.76 0.99
N LYS A 53 9.70 12.85 1.92
CA LYS A 53 10.14 13.17 3.29
C LYS A 53 11.54 13.80 3.30
N THR A 54 12.45 13.22 2.55
CA THR A 54 13.83 13.75 2.41
C THR A 54 13.82 15.15 1.78
N GLN A 55 13.03 15.34 0.71
CA GLN A 55 12.90 16.63 0.04
C GLN A 55 12.29 17.68 0.98
N LYS A 56 11.28 17.30 1.76
CA LYS A 56 10.69 18.19 2.77
C LYS A 56 11.72 18.61 3.82
N ASN A 57 12.51 17.67 4.33
CA ASN A 57 13.56 17.96 5.30
C ASN A 57 14.62 18.90 4.72
N THR A 58 15.01 18.67 3.47
CA THR A 58 15.96 19.56 2.76
C THR A 58 15.38 20.96 2.61
N PHE A 59 14.13 21.07 2.21
CA PHE A 59 13.42 22.35 2.11
C PHE A 59 13.42 23.08 3.44
N GLN A 60 13.08 22.39 4.52
CA GLN A 60 13.05 22.97 5.86
C GLN A 60 14.43 23.49 6.28
N THR A 61 15.48 22.71 6.02
CA THR A 61 16.87 23.12 6.31
C THR A 61 17.24 24.37 5.52
N GLN A 62 16.89 24.42 4.23
CA GLN A 62 17.16 25.58 3.39
C GLN A 62 16.42 26.83 3.89
N MET A 63 15.18 26.67 4.34
CA MET A 63 14.39 27.75 4.91
C MET A 63 14.99 28.24 6.24
N ASP A 64 15.44 27.31 7.08
CA ASP A 64 16.11 27.66 8.32
C ASP A 64 17.40 28.46 8.07
N ASN A 65 18.13 28.16 7.01
CA ASN A 65 19.33 28.84 6.61
C ASN A 65 19.07 30.29 6.14
N THR A 66 17.84 30.63 5.77
CA THR A 66 17.48 32.00 5.35
C THR A 66 17.28 32.95 6.52
N LYS A 67 17.17 32.44 7.74
CA LYS A 67 16.87 33.26 8.94
C LYS A 67 17.88 34.37 9.20
N GLY A 68 19.13 34.14 8.80
CA GLY A 68 20.18 35.16 8.97
C GLY A 68 20.14 36.31 7.96
N TYR A 69 19.33 36.15 6.88
CA TYR A 69 19.31 37.13 5.78
C TYR A 69 18.04 37.99 5.76
N TRP A 70 17.04 37.65 6.55
CA TRP A 70 15.76 38.34 6.57
C TRP A 70 15.18 38.31 7.98
N GLN A 71 14.93 39.50 8.54
CA GLN A 71 14.40 39.66 9.89
C GLN A 71 13.22 40.64 9.87
N GLY A 72 12.28 40.46 10.80
CA GLY A 72 11.14 41.33 10.97
C GLY A 72 9.83 40.56 11.07
N SER A 73 8.72 41.30 11.19
CA SER A 73 7.37 40.70 11.35
C SER A 73 6.94 39.90 10.13
N ASP A 74 7.32 40.33 8.94
CA ASP A 74 7.00 39.63 7.69
C ASP A 74 7.76 38.31 7.61
N GLN A 75 8.99 38.26 8.07
CA GLN A 75 9.79 37.05 8.13
C GLN A 75 9.20 36.05 9.13
N GLU A 76 8.77 36.54 10.31
CA GLU A 76 8.11 35.68 11.30
C GLU A 76 6.80 35.11 10.79
N ALA A 77 5.99 35.91 10.08
CA ALA A 77 4.76 35.46 9.45
C ALA A 77 5.04 34.39 8.39
N PHE A 78 6.07 34.61 7.58
CA PHE A 78 6.50 33.66 6.56
C PHE A 78 6.96 32.34 7.18
N GLU A 79 7.76 32.39 8.24
CA GLU A 79 8.19 31.17 8.96
C GLU A 79 7.01 30.38 9.51
N ARG A 80 6.00 31.05 10.07
CA ARG A 80 4.80 30.39 10.56
C ARG A 80 4.03 29.70 9.44
N ASP A 81 3.91 30.35 8.28
CA ASP A 81 3.25 29.77 7.13
C ASP A 81 4.01 28.57 6.59
N VAL A 82 5.32 28.66 6.51
CA VAL A 82 6.18 27.54 6.09
C VAL A 82 6.07 26.37 7.07
N ALA A 83 6.08 26.65 8.39
CA ALA A 83 5.93 25.61 9.41
C ALA A 83 4.59 24.86 9.25
N LYS A 84 3.50 25.57 8.97
CA LYS A 84 2.20 24.96 8.71
C LYS A 84 2.22 24.10 7.45
N LEU A 85 2.86 24.57 6.40
CA LEU A 85 2.99 23.83 5.15
C LEU A 85 3.79 22.54 5.34
N VAL A 86 4.91 22.62 6.07
CA VAL A 86 5.75 21.46 6.39
C VAL A 86 4.97 20.46 7.24
N GLU A 87 4.22 20.92 8.24
CA GLU A 87 3.39 20.05 9.06
C GLU A 87 2.31 19.35 8.23
N ALA A 88 1.64 20.08 7.34
CA ALA A 88 0.66 19.50 6.43
C ALA A 88 1.28 18.45 5.51
N ALA A 89 2.49 18.72 5.01
CA ALA A 89 3.22 17.77 4.19
C ALA A 89 3.58 16.50 4.97
N ASP A 90 4.03 16.62 6.22
CA ASP A 90 4.32 15.47 7.08
C ASP A 90 3.09 14.60 7.30
N ILE A 91 1.95 15.21 7.59
CA ILE A 91 0.69 14.49 7.79
C ILE A 91 0.32 13.72 6.53
N GLN A 92 0.41 14.33 5.36
CA GLN A 92 0.10 13.67 4.09
C GLN A 92 1.06 12.53 3.78
N ILE A 93 2.35 12.70 4.03
CA ILE A 93 3.34 11.65 3.82
C ILE A 93 3.06 10.47 4.74
N GLN A 94 2.77 10.72 6.02
CA GLN A 94 2.42 9.67 6.97
C GLN A 94 1.13 8.93 6.56
N ASN A 95 0.12 9.66 6.11
CA ASN A 95 -1.12 9.07 5.62
C ASN A 95 -0.88 8.16 4.41
N ILE A 96 -0.03 8.58 3.48
CA ILE A 96 0.36 7.76 2.32
C ILE A 96 1.06 6.49 2.79
N LEU A 97 2.04 6.60 3.69
CA LEU A 97 2.80 5.45 4.20
C LEU A 97 1.89 4.46 4.93
N VAL A 98 0.95 4.94 5.74
CA VAL A 98 -0.02 4.08 6.45
C VAL A 98 -0.89 3.34 5.44
N ARG A 99 -1.40 4.03 4.43
CA ARG A 99 -2.26 3.40 3.40
C ARG A 99 -1.49 2.39 2.57
N VAL A 100 -0.27 2.70 2.18
CA VAL A 100 0.60 1.78 1.46
C VAL A 100 0.87 0.52 2.30
N ALA A 101 1.14 0.69 3.59
CA ALA A 101 1.34 -0.44 4.50
C ALA A 101 0.09 -1.31 4.62
N GLN A 102 -1.10 -0.70 4.69
CA GLN A 102 -2.37 -1.43 4.74
C GLN A 102 -2.61 -2.23 3.46
N VAL A 103 -2.38 -1.63 2.30
CA VAL A 103 -2.54 -2.31 1.01
C VAL A 103 -1.51 -3.44 0.88
N SER A 104 -0.27 -3.19 1.25
CA SER A 104 0.79 -4.21 1.24
C SER A 104 0.44 -5.40 2.12
N ASP A 105 -0.03 -5.14 3.34
CA ASP A 105 -0.46 -6.20 4.26
C ASP A 105 -1.62 -7.01 3.67
N ALA A 106 -2.62 -6.34 3.11
CA ALA A 106 -3.75 -7.02 2.47
C ALA A 106 -3.30 -7.90 1.30
N MET A 107 -2.37 -7.41 0.47
CA MET A 107 -1.87 -8.17 -0.67
C MET A 107 -1.01 -9.36 -0.24
N GLN A 108 -0.23 -9.22 0.82
CA GLN A 108 0.54 -10.32 1.39
C GLN A 108 -0.39 -11.43 1.91
N ARG A 109 -1.45 -11.06 2.62
CA ARG A 109 -2.45 -12.02 3.13
C ARG A 109 -3.16 -12.72 1.98
N TYR A 110 -3.51 -11.98 0.95
CA TYR A 110 -4.16 -12.54 -0.23
C TYR A 110 -3.26 -13.54 -0.93
N GLN A 111 -1.99 -13.21 -1.10
CA GLN A 111 -0.99 -14.10 -1.71
C GLN A 111 -0.77 -15.35 -0.86
N GLN A 112 -0.64 -15.20 0.45
CA GLN A 112 -0.49 -16.33 1.39
C GLN A 112 -1.72 -17.25 1.32
N PHE A 113 -2.91 -16.68 1.24
CA PHE A 113 -4.12 -17.47 1.10
C PHE A 113 -4.12 -18.28 -0.21
N GLN A 114 -3.76 -17.64 -1.31
CA GLN A 114 -3.66 -18.33 -2.62
C GLN A 114 -2.63 -19.45 -2.57
N ASP A 115 -1.45 -19.18 -2.03
CA ASP A 115 -0.37 -20.17 -1.95
C ASP A 115 -0.75 -21.33 -1.05
N ALA A 116 -1.40 -21.05 0.09
CA ALA A 116 -1.87 -22.08 1.01
C ALA A 116 -2.96 -22.96 0.37
N ALA A 117 -3.89 -22.34 -0.36
CA ALA A 117 -4.96 -23.07 -1.04
C ALA A 117 -4.40 -23.99 -2.13
N VAL A 118 -3.46 -23.49 -2.93
CA VAL A 118 -2.78 -24.28 -3.96
C VAL A 118 -1.99 -25.42 -3.32
N GLN A 119 -1.26 -25.16 -2.26
CA GLN A 119 -0.46 -26.16 -1.55
C GLN A 119 -1.33 -27.29 -0.98
N ILE A 120 -2.47 -26.93 -0.35
CA ILE A 120 -3.41 -27.92 0.19
C ILE A 120 -3.93 -28.81 -0.92
N CYS A 121 -4.33 -28.23 -2.05
CA CYS A 121 -4.83 -29.01 -3.18
C CYS A 121 -3.76 -29.88 -3.82
N GLN A 122 -2.53 -29.40 -3.93
CA GLN A 122 -1.41 -30.16 -4.48
C GLN A 122 -0.99 -31.31 -3.56
N ASP A 123 -0.92 -31.09 -2.25
CA ASP A 123 -0.52 -32.12 -1.29
C ASP A 123 -1.54 -33.25 -1.18
N ASN A 124 -2.80 -33.01 -1.54
CA ASN A 124 -3.88 -33.98 -1.48
C ASN A 124 -4.22 -34.60 -2.83
N THR A 125 -3.49 -34.28 -3.87
CA THR A 125 -3.62 -34.93 -5.18
C THR A 125 -2.50 -35.95 -5.39
#